data_0c31e81f4a0b5723bfe24bb778b7fc84
#
_entry.id   0c31e81f4a0b5723bfe24bb778b7fc84
#
_cell.length_a   1.000
_cell.length_b   1.000
_cell.length_c   1.000
_cell.angle_alpha   90.00
_cell.angle_beta   90.00
_cell.angle_gamma   90.00
#
_symmetry.space_group_name_H-M   'P 1'
#
loop_
_entity.id
_entity.type
_entity.pdbx_description
1 polymer ?
#
loop_
_entity_poly.entity_id
_entity_poly.type
_entity_poly.pdbx_seq_one_letter_code
_entity_poly.pdbx_strand_id
1 'polypeptide(L)'
;ASDVYKRQGHGSSLSCSSSGYNSSDVNQLTNTDVHPFFWSVACVNGDFTGVTCFAETWLRATHNETGEPTGAIATLMSTINQSWAPPMEGQDHMNLILTEMSDNSQSRSFGGISMNGCMKMNDTYGSSGNEMTDTWTCFGDPSVMVRTKAPENIEVSYNSSISSSSSFDLFCSLEEALVTLSVDGEILASEIISQG
;
A
#
# COMPACT_ATOMS: atom_id res chain seq x y z
N ALA A 1 -14.53 8.18 1.87
CA ALA A 1 -14.75 7.04 0.99
C ALA A 1 -13.52 6.92 0.08
N SER A 2 -12.81 5.81 0.17
CA SER A 2 -11.72 5.51 -0.77
C SER A 2 -12.33 5.05 -2.08
N ASP A 3 -12.18 5.84 -3.13
CA ASP A 3 -12.57 5.39 -4.46
C ASP A 3 -11.50 4.45 -5.00
N VAL A 4 -11.89 3.21 -5.30
CA VAL A 4 -11.03 2.27 -6.04
C VAL A 4 -11.17 2.59 -7.52
N TYR A 5 -10.10 3.14 -8.11
CA TYR A 5 -10.06 3.45 -9.54
C TYR A 5 -9.28 2.38 -10.29
N LYS A 6 -9.96 1.65 -11.20
CA LYS A 6 -9.32 0.74 -12.14
C LYS A 6 -9.13 1.45 -13.49
N ARG A 7 -7.90 1.71 -13.86
CA ARG A 7 -7.54 2.14 -15.22
C ARG A 7 -6.37 1.30 -15.72
N GLN A 8 -6.52 0.82 -16.94
CA GLN A 8 -5.47 0.16 -17.70
C GLN A 8 -5.09 1.04 -18.88
N GLY A 9 -3.80 1.07 -19.21
CA GLY A 9 -3.33 1.86 -20.33
C GLY A 9 -1.83 1.72 -20.54
N HIS A 10 -1.34 2.40 -21.55
CA HIS A 10 0.09 2.47 -21.82
C HIS A 10 0.81 3.30 -20.76
N GLY A 11 2.04 2.88 -20.42
CA GLY A 11 2.94 3.60 -19.54
C GLY A 11 4.29 3.89 -20.18
N SER A 12 4.99 4.80 -19.56
CA SER A 12 6.41 5.08 -19.79
C SER A 12 7.12 5.20 -18.44
N SER A 13 8.43 5.31 -18.43
CA SER A 13 9.18 5.50 -17.18
C SER A 13 8.75 6.74 -16.38
N LEU A 14 8.06 7.70 -17.01
CA LEU A 14 7.69 8.98 -16.40
C LEU A 14 6.17 9.25 -16.37
N SER A 15 5.33 8.37 -16.93
CA SER A 15 3.90 8.69 -17.10
C SER A 15 2.98 7.48 -17.27
N CYS A 16 1.72 7.69 -16.95
CA CYS A 16 0.59 6.92 -17.47
C CYS A 16 0.18 7.51 -18.82
N SER A 17 0.77 7.05 -19.91
CA SER A 17 0.67 7.68 -21.24
C SER A 17 -0.77 7.79 -21.74
N SER A 18 -1.64 6.82 -21.43
CA SER A 18 -3.04 6.84 -21.86
C SER A 18 -3.88 7.93 -21.21
N SER A 19 -3.50 8.41 -20.02
CA SER A 19 -4.18 9.52 -19.33
C SER A 19 -3.47 10.85 -19.52
N GLY A 20 -2.22 10.84 -19.98
CA GLY A 20 -1.35 12.00 -20.02
C GLY A 20 -0.76 12.39 -18.66
N TYR A 21 -1.14 11.71 -17.56
CA TYR A 21 -0.67 12.00 -16.22
C TYR A 21 0.79 11.57 -16.05
N ASN A 22 1.64 12.47 -15.60
CA ASN A 22 3.09 12.29 -15.61
C ASN A 22 3.77 12.77 -14.32
N SER A 23 5.08 12.54 -14.22
CA SER A 23 5.90 12.90 -13.04
C SER A 23 5.84 14.40 -12.70
N SER A 24 5.64 15.29 -13.69
CA SER A 24 5.48 16.72 -13.41
C SER A 24 4.15 17.02 -12.73
N ASP A 25 3.08 16.29 -13.08
CA ASP A 25 1.77 16.44 -12.43
C ASP A 25 1.83 15.93 -10.99
N VAL A 26 2.53 14.81 -10.76
CA VAL A 26 2.75 14.27 -9.39
C VAL A 26 3.50 15.28 -8.53
N ASN A 27 4.53 15.93 -9.05
CA ASN A 27 5.32 16.94 -8.33
C ASN A 27 4.55 18.26 -8.07
N GLN A 28 3.35 18.41 -8.61
CA GLN A 28 2.47 19.56 -8.38
C GLN A 28 1.31 19.24 -7.42
N LEU A 29 1.27 18.04 -6.85
CA LEU A 29 0.26 17.66 -5.87
C LEU A 29 0.37 18.52 -4.60
N THR A 30 -0.79 18.86 -4.04
CA THR A 30 -0.91 19.70 -2.83
C THR A 30 -1.64 19.01 -1.68
N ASN A 31 -2.00 17.72 -1.84
CA ASN A 31 -2.72 16.93 -0.85
C ASN A 31 -1.75 16.42 0.22
N THR A 32 -1.72 17.05 1.38
CA THR A 32 -0.85 16.66 2.50
C THR A 32 -1.50 15.68 3.47
N ASP A 33 -2.82 15.50 3.40
CA ASP A 33 -3.59 14.67 4.35
C ASP A 33 -4.09 13.34 3.76
N VAL A 34 -3.94 13.14 2.44
CA VAL A 34 -4.45 11.96 1.73
C VAL A 34 -3.39 11.41 0.80
N HIS A 35 -2.92 10.20 1.10
CA HIS A 35 -1.87 9.54 0.34
C HIS A 35 -2.39 8.21 -0.22
N PRO A 36 -2.34 7.99 -1.56
CA PRO A 36 -2.81 6.76 -2.16
C PRO A 36 -1.82 5.61 -1.99
N PHE A 37 -2.34 4.40 -2.08
CA PHE A 37 -1.61 3.22 -2.54
C PHE A 37 -1.82 3.08 -4.04
N PHE A 38 -0.77 2.74 -4.79
CA PHE A 38 -0.85 2.74 -6.24
C PHE A 38 -0.34 1.44 -6.86
N TRP A 39 -1.24 0.68 -7.50
CA TRP A 39 -0.92 -0.48 -8.32
C TRP A 39 -1.05 -0.10 -9.79
N SER A 40 0.06 -0.08 -10.52
CA SER A 40 0.07 0.31 -11.93
C SER A 40 0.12 -0.90 -12.85
N VAL A 41 -0.92 -1.07 -13.66
CA VAL A 41 -0.93 -2.01 -14.80
C VAL A 41 -0.58 -1.24 -16.06
N ALA A 42 0.68 -0.82 -16.13
CA ALA A 42 1.23 -0.05 -17.24
C ALA A 42 2.73 -0.37 -17.40
N CYS A 43 3.23 -0.28 -18.62
CA CYS A 43 4.60 -0.62 -18.94
C CYS A 43 5.60 0.33 -18.28
N VAL A 44 6.73 -0.18 -17.83
CA VAL A 44 7.97 0.52 -17.41
C VAL A 44 7.80 1.67 -16.41
N ASN A 45 6.66 1.81 -15.75
CA ASN A 45 6.46 2.85 -14.73
C ASN A 45 7.40 2.71 -13.52
N GLY A 46 7.89 1.50 -13.26
CA GLY A 46 8.84 1.17 -12.21
C GLY A 46 10.27 0.95 -12.74
N ASP A 47 10.58 1.32 -13.97
CA ASP A 47 11.94 1.21 -14.50
C ASP A 47 12.81 2.34 -13.94
N PHE A 48 13.55 2.02 -12.89
CA PHE A 48 14.44 2.95 -12.18
C PHE A 48 15.88 2.96 -12.72
N THR A 49 16.10 2.38 -13.92
CA THR A 49 17.42 2.38 -14.54
C THR A 49 17.68 3.70 -15.26
N GLY A 50 18.56 4.53 -14.70
CA GLY A 50 19.07 5.74 -15.34
C GLY A 50 18.22 7.01 -15.22
N VAL A 51 16.97 6.92 -14.69
CA VAL A 51 16.08 8.06 -14.42
C VAL A 51 15.33 7.84 -13.12
N THR A 52 14.87 8.92 -12.50
CA THR A 52 13.85 8.82 -11.43
C THR A 52 12.53 8.44 -12.09
N CYS A 53 12.11 7.19 -11.91
CA CYS A 53 10.91 6.68 -12.57
C CYS A 53 9.62 7.19 -11.94
N PHE A 54 8.48 6.88 -12.57
CA PHE A 54 7.17 7.31 -12.11
C PHE A 54 6.83 6.79 -10.72
N ALA A 55 7.22 5.53 -10.40
CA ALA A 55 7.06 4.96 -9.06
C ALA A 55 7.83 5.74 -7.99
N GLU A 56 9.10 6.04 -8.25
CA GLU A 56 9.92 6.83 -7.33
C GLU A 56 9.40 8.26 -7.18
N THR A 57 8.92 8.87 -8.26
CA THR A 57 8.31 10.21 -8.22
C THR A 57 7.12 10.23 -7.27
N TRP A 58 6.25 9.22 -7.31
CA TRP A 58 5.11 9.11 -6.40
C TRP A 58 5.53 9.01 -4.94
N LEU A 59 6.61 8.28 -4.61
CA LEU A 59 7.08 8.16 -3.23
C LEU A 59 7.81 9.39 -2.71
N ARG A 60 8.36 10.20 -3.60
CA ARG A 60 9.23 11.34 -3.24
C ARG A 60 8.53 12.69 -3.35
N ALA A 61 7.31 12.71 -3.87
CA ALA A 61 6.57 13.95 -4.06
C ALA A 61 6.29 14.66 -2.74
N THR A 62 6.59 15.96 -2.74
CA THR A 62 6.36 16.85 -1.60
C THR A 62 5.69 18.13 -2.06
N HIS A 63 4.94 18.76 -1.17
CA HIS A 63 4.35 20.07 -1.39
C HIS A 63 5.44 21.12 -1.61
N ASN A 64 5.34 21.88 -2.70
CA ASN A 64 6.41 22.79 -3.13
C ASN A 64 6.75 23.92 -2.13
N GLU A 65 5.77 24.32 -1.30
CA GLU A 65 5.96 25.41 -0.34
C GLU A 65 6.29 24.90 1.06
N THR A 66 5.66 23.79 1.49
CA THR A 66 5.80 23.30 2.87
C THR A 66 6.79 22.15 3.02
N GLY A 67 7.10 21.42 1.95
CA GLY A 67 7.94 20.23 1.97
C GLY A 67 7.24 18.98 2.53
N GLU A 68 5.96 19.07 2.90
CA GLU A 68 5.18 17.93 3.40
C GLU A 68 4.95 16.90 2.30
N PRO A 69 4.89 15.59 2.61
CA PRO A 69 4.61 14.55 1.63
C PRO A 69 3.26 14.78 0.93
N THR A 70 3.20 14.54 -0.38
CA THR A 70 1.97 14.65 -1.18
C THR A 70 1.73 13.45 -2.09
N GLY A 71 2.70 12.55 -2.17
CA GLY A 71 2.67 11.41 -3.05
C GLY A 71 2.01 10.16 -2.46
N ALA A 72 2.43 8.99 -2.91
CA ALA A 72 1.90 7.70 -2.48
C ALA A 72 2.62 7.14 -1.24
N ILE A 73 1.91 6.32 -0.46
CA ILE A 73 2.49 5.55 0.65
C ILE A 73 3.36 4.41 0.12
N ALA A 74 2.85 3.69 -0.89
CA ALA A 74 3.58 2.63 -1.58
C ALA A 74 3.03 2.46 -3.00
N THR A 75 3.88 1.95 -3.90
CA THR A 75 3.50 1.66 -5.27
C THR A 75 4.00 0.29 -5.74
N LEU A 76 3.23 -0.39 -6.60
CA LEU A 76 3.64 -1.61 -7.30
C LEU A 76 3.62 -1.32 -8.79
N MET A 77 4.79 -1.35 -9.44
CA MET A 77 4.95 -0.95 -10.83
C MET A 77 5.94 -1.83 -11.56
N SER A 78 5.72 -2.05 -12.85
CA SER A 78 6.59 -2.89 -13.68
C SER A 78 7.86 -2.18 -14.12
N THR A 79 8.96 -2.94 -14.14
CA THR A 79 10.26 -2.52 -14.71
C THR A 79 10.41 -2.80 -16.20
N ILE A 80 9.46 -3.55 -16.80
CA ILE A 80 9.48 -3.92 -18.22
C ILE A 80 8.18 -3.51 -18.92
N ASN A 81 8.16 -3.68 -20.24
CA ASN A 81 6.92 -3.66 -21.01
C ASN A 81 6.07 -4.87 -20.64
N GLN A 82 4.89 -4.62 -20.09
CA GLN A 82 3.99 -5.68 -19.64
C GLN A 82 3.19 -6.29 -20.79
N SER A 83 2.90 -7.59 -20.69
CA SER A 83 1.83 -8.21 -21.45
C SER A 83 0.45 -7.67 -20.97
N TRP A 84 -0.61 -7.96 -21.72
CA TRP A 84 -1.92 -7.34 -21.45
C TRP A 84 -2.73 -8.12 -20.40
N ALA A 85 -2.94 -9.41 -20.63
CA ALA A 85 -3.89 -10.17 -19.83
C ALA A 85 -3.40 -10.57 -18.43
N PRO A 86 -2.17 -11.11 -18.23
CA PRO A 86 -1.73 -11.54 -16.90
C PRO A 86 -1.75 -10.42 -15.84
N PRO A 87 -1.24 -9.19 -16.10
CA PRO A 87 -1.29 -8.12 -15.11
C PRO A 87 -2.71 -7.67 -14.75
N MET A 88 -3.66 -7.79 -15.67
CA MET A 88 -5.07 -7.51 -15.38
C MET A 88 -5.65 -8.49 -14.36
N GLU A 89 -5.38 -9.78 -14.52
CA GLU A 89 -5.83 -10.81 -13.57
C GLU A 89 -5.27 -10.52 -12.16
N GLY A 90 -3.97 -10.19 -12.08
CA GLY A 90 -3.35 -9.80 -10.82
C GLY A 90 -4.04 -8.60 -10.18
N GLN A 91 -4.29 -7.54 -10.94
CA GLN A 91 -4.97 -6.34 -10.46
C GLN A 91 -6.41 -6.62 -10.05
N ASP A 92 -7.15 -7.43 -10.81
CA ASP A 92 -8.52 -7.81 -10.47
C ASP A 92 -8.56 -8.55 -9.13
N HIS A 93 -7.63 -9.46 -8.89
CA HIS A 93 -7.54 -10.16 -7.63
C HIS A 93 -7.16 -9.24 -6.45
N MET A 94 -6.24 -8.30 -6.64
CA MET A 94 -5.92 -7.27 -5.66
C MET A 94 -7.17 -6.45 -5.29
N ASN A 95 -8.00 -6.09 -6.27
CA ASN A 95 -9.25 -5.37 -6.03
C ASN A 95 -10.27 -6.21 -5.25
N LEU A 96 -10.37 -7.52 -5.52
CA LEU A 96 -11.25 -8.41 -4.75
C LEU A 96 -10.84 -8.47 -3.27
N ILE A 97 -9.53 -8.50 -2.97
CA ILE A 97 -9.04 -8.45 -1.60
C ILE A 97 -9.36 -7.10 -0.94
N LEU A 98 -9.10 -5.99 -1.65
CA LEU A 98 -9.37 -4.64 -1.16
C LEU A 98 -10.85 -4.40 -0.82
N THR A 99 -11.75 -4.95 -1.63
CA THR A 99 -13.21 -4.80 -1.46
C THR A 99 -13.82 -5.85 -0.55
N GLU A 100 -13.00 -6.71 0.08
CA GLU A 100 -13.45 -7.81 0.95
C GLU A 100 -14.38 -8.81 0.25
N MET A 101 -14.25 -8.93 -1.07
CA MET A 101 -15.02 -9.86 -1.92
C MET A 101 -14.29 -11.18 -2.18
N SER A 102 -13.11 -11.37 -1.60
CA SER A 102 -12.38 -12.62 -1.65
C SER A 102 -12.87 -13.57 -0.56
N ASP A 103 -13.13 -14.83 -0.92
CA ASP A 103 -13.59 -15.87 0.02
C ASP A 103 -12.54 -16.29 1.06
N ASN A 104 -11.31 -15.91 0.85
CA ASN A 104 -10.19 -16.25 1.74
C ASN A 104 -9.81 -15.04 2.60
N SER A 105 -9.50 -15.30 3.88
CA SER A 105 -8.86 -14.30 4.74
C SER A 105 -7.49 -13.96 4.18
N GLN A 106 -7.33 -12.73 3.71
CA GLN A 106 -6.12 -12.26 3.05
C GLN A 106 -5.44 -11.19 3.90
N SER A 107 -4.11 -11.11 3.79
CA SER A 107 -3.37 -10.01 4.38
C SER A 107 -3.78 -8.68 3.74
N ARG A 108 -4.06 -7.68 4.57
CA ARG A 108 -4.39 -6.30 4.12
C ARG A 108 -3.18 -5.39 4.06
N SER A 109 -1.98 -5.90 4.26
CA SER A 109 -0.79 -5.12 3.97
C SER A 109 -0.62 -4.92 2.47
N PHE A 110 0.01 -3.82 2.08
CA PHE A 110 0.26 -3.51 0.67
C PHE A 110 0.98 -4.67 -0.05
N GLY A 111 2.03 -5.20 0.58
CA GLY A 111 2.77 -6.35 0.04
C GLY A 111 1.94 -7.63 0.03
N GLY A 112 1.12 -7.86 1.05
CA GLY A 112 0.23 -9.03 1.10
C GLY A 112 -0.80 -9.03 -0.03
N ILE A 113 -1.46 -7.91 -0.27
CA ILE A 113 -2.39 -7.73 -1.39
C ILE A 113 -1.67 -7.92 -2.72
N SER A 114 -0.52 -7.27 -2.89
CA SER A 114 0.29 -7.33 -4.11
C SER A 114 0.74 -8.77 -4.42
N MET A 115 1.28 -9.47 -3.41
CA MET A 115 1.75 -10.85 -3.58
C MET A 115 0.60 -11.81 -3.94
N ASN A 116 -0.55 -11.69 -3.28
CA ASN A 116 -1.71 -12.52 -3.61
C ASN A 116 -2.20 -12.28 -5.04
N GLY A 117 -2.19 -11.04 -5.53
CA GLY A 117 -2.48 -10.74 -6.93
C GLY A 117 -1.46 -11.37 -7.88
N CYS A 118 -0.17 -11.29 -7.56
CA CYS A 118 0.90 -11.94 -8.33
C CYS A 118 0.74 -13.46 -8.36
N MET A 119 0.46 -14.10 -7.22
CA MET A 119 0.22 -15.55 -7.15
C MET A 119 -0.98 -15.96 -8.01
N LYS A 120 -2.08 -15.22 -7.94
CA LYS A 120 -3.26 -15.48 -8.78
C LYS A 120 -2.93 -15.37 -10.27
N MET A 121 -2.15 -14.36 -10.65
CA MET A 121 -1.68 -14.18 -12.02
C MET A 121 -0.80 -15.36 -12.47
N ASN A 122 0.10 -15.84 -11.61
CA ASN A 122 0.97 -17.00 -11.88
C ASN A 122 0.16 -18.29 -12.04
N ASP A 123 -0.82 -18.53 -11.17
CA ASP A 123 -1.69 -19.70 -11.23
C ASP A 123 -2.52 -19.72 -12.53
N THR A 124 -2.95 -18.56 -13.00
CA THR A 124 -3.81 -18.45 -14.18
C THR A 124 -3.01 -18.54 -15.50
N TYR A 125 -1.82 -17.94 -15.55
CA TYR A 125 -1.06 -17.74 -16.79
C TYR A 125 0.31 -18.46 -16.84
N GLY A 126 0.69 -19.17 -15.78
CA GLY A 126 1.93 -19.93 -15.72
C GLY A 126 3.17 -19.07 -16.00
N SER A 127 4.00 -19.45 -16.97
CA SER A 127 5.24 -18.74 -17.28
C SER A 127 5.05 -17.26 -17.63
N SER A 128 3.95 -16.91 -18.29
CA SER A 128 3.64 -15.50 -18.60
C SER A 128 3.26 -14.69 -17.37
N GLY A 129 2.62 -15.33 -16.40
CA GLY A 129 2.34 -14.75 -15.09
C GLY A 129 3.62 -14.54 -14.29
N ASN A 130 4.48 -15.56 -14.26
CA ASN A 130 5.78 -15.50 -13.56
C ASN A 130 6.67 -14.37 -14.10
N GLU A 131 6.75 -14.20 -15.41
CA GLU A 131 7.51 -13.11 -16.02
C GLU A 131 7.04 -11.73 -15.54
N MET A 132 5.72 -11.54 -15.45
CA MET A 132 5.14 -10.28 -14.94
C MET A 132 5.42 -10.11 -13.45
N THR A 133 5.28 -11.16 -12.65
CA THR A 133 5.57 -11.15 -11.22
C THR A 133 7.02 -10.77 -10.94
N ASP A 134 7.97 -11.40 -11.65
CA ASP A 134 9.41 -11.18 -11.46
C ASP A 134 9.84 -9.74 -11.77
N THR A 135 9.04 -9.02 -12.53
CA THR A 135 9.33 -7.65 -12.98
C THR A 135 8.45 -6.57 -12.35
N TRP A 136 7.49 -6.97 -11.53
CA TRP A 136 6.73 -6.04 -10.72
C TRP A 136 7.46 -5.73 -9.43
N THR A 137 7.85 -4.46 -9.26
CA THR A 137 8.63 -3.99 -8.11
C THR A 137 7.75 -3.21 -7.16
N CYS A 138 7.85 -3.57 -5.87
CA CYS A 138 7.26 -2.82 -4.78
C CYS A 138 8.21 -1.68 -4.38
N PHE A 139 7.70 -0.45 -4.40
CA PHE A 139 8.39 0.74 -3.90
C PHE A 139 7.65 1.21 -2.65
N GLY A 140 8.39 1.44 -1.57
CA GLY A 140 7.87 1.76 -0.25
C GLY A 140 7.87 0.55 0.69
N ASP A 141 7.18 0.67 1.81
CA ASP A 141 7.12 -0.40 2.81
C ASP A 141 5.95 -1.37 2.52
N PRO A 142 6.24 -2.65 2.18
CA PRO A 142 5.21 -3.64 1.90
C PRO A 142 4.37 -4.04 3.12
N SER A 143 4.84 -3.75 4.34
CA SER A 143 4.14 -4.13 5.57
C SER A 143 3.00 -3.17 5.94
N VAL A 144 2.95 -1.99 5.34
CA VAL A 144 1.93 -0.97 5.64
C VAL A 144 0.53 -1.48 5.30
N MET A 145 -0.38 -1.33 6.26
CA MET A 145 -1.77 -1.75 6.11
C MET A 145 -2.55 -0.81 5.20
N VAL A 146 -3.19 -1.36 4.18
CA VAL A 146 -4.10 -0.63 3.31
C VAL A 146 -5.46 -0.49 4.00
N ARG A 147 -5.86 0.74 4.29
CA ARG A 147 -7.11 1.05 4.98
C ARG A 147 -8.14 1.55 3.99
N THR A 148 -9.28 0.89 3.95
CA THR A 148 -10.39 1.19 3.03
C THR A 148 -11.59 1.84 3.73
N LYS A 149 -11.58 1.88 5.07
CA LYS A 149 -12.65 2.50 5.89
C LYS A 149 -12.18 3.83 6.45
N ALA A 150 -13.13 4.73 6.68
CA ALA A 150 -12.85 5.95 7.45
C ALA A 150 -12.36 5.56 8.85
N PRO A 151 -11.36 6.28 9.39
CA PRO A 151 -10.91 6.02 10.76
C PRO A 151 -12.05 6.34 11.75
N GLU A 152 -12.20 5.48 12.75
CA GLU A 152 -13.12 5.68 13.87
C GLU A 152 -12.32 6.05 15.11
N ASN A 153 -12.94 6.80 16.01
CA ASN A 153 -12.33 7.10 17.30
C ASN A 153 -12.30 5.84 18.15
N ILE A 154 -11.13 5.54 18.70
CA ILE A 154 -10.94 4.44 19.64
C ILE A 154 -10.86 5.04 21.04
N GLU A 155 -11.73 4.58 21.95
CA GLU A 155 -11.64 4.93 23.37
C GLU A 155 -10.64 3.99 24.04
N VAL A 156 -9.63 4.57 24.67
CA VAL A 156 -8.59 3.84 25.41
C VAL A 156 -8.53 4.43 26.82
N SER A 157 -8.62 3.56 27.83
CA SER A 157 -8.40 3.95 29.21
C SER A 157 -7.35 3.09 29.87
N TYR A 158 -6.47 3.70 30.63
CA TYR A 158 -5.35 3.04 31.31
C TYR A 158 -4.90 3.87 32.51
N ASN A 159 -4.19 3.22 33.44
CA ASN A 159 -3.54 3.93 34.54
C ASN A 159 -2.37 4.78 34.05
N SER A 160 -2.33 6.04 34.45
CA SER A 160 -1.28 7.00 34.03
C SER A 160 0.13 6.66 34.55
N SER A 161 0.26 5.68 35.44
CA SER A 161 1.53 5.24 35.99
C SER A 161 1.64 3.74 35.91
N ILE A 162 2.74 3.24 35.36
CA ILE A 162 3.08 1.86 35.24
C ILE A 162 4.24 1.53 36.19
N SER A 163 4.08 0.47 36.98
CA SER A 163 5.17 -0.08 37.80
C SER A 163 5.79 -1.29 37.09
N SER A 164 7.11 -1.34 37.04
CA SER A 164 7.84 -2.46 36.44
C SER A 164 7.61 -3.83 37.14
N SER A 165 6.97 -3.83 38.32
CA SER A 165 6.70 -5.02 39.12
C SER A 165 5.23 -5.45 39.14
N SER A 166 4.35 -4.79 38.40
CA SER A 166 2.91 -5.09 38.34
C SER A 166 2.41 -5.27 36.93
N SER A 167 1.30 -6.03 36.79
CA SER A 167 0.53 -6.05 35.55
C SER A 167 0.00 -4.67 35.23
N PHE A 168 -0.14 -4.39 33.94
CA PHE A 168 -0.73 -3.17 33.43
C PHE A 168 -2.03 -3.51 32.71
N ASP A 169 -3.12 -2.98 33.23
CA ASP A 169 -4.44 -3.16 32.64
C ASP A 169 -4.78 -1.98 31.75
N LEU A 170 -5.25 -2.29 30.55
CA LEU A 170 -5.70 -1.32 29.55
C LEU A 170 -7.05 -1.76 29.01
N PHE A 171 -7.98 -0.81 28.95
CA PHE A 171 -9.26 -0.99 28.24
C PHE A 171 -9.17 -0.33 26.87
N CYS A 172 -9.67 -1.01 25.84
CA CYS A 172 -9.83 -0.50 24.50
C CYS A 172 -11.22 -0.85 23.98
N SER A 173 -11.93 0.13 23.40
CA SER A 173 -13.28 -0.07 22.86
C SER A 173 -13.32 -0.91 21.58
N LEU A 174 -12.17 -1.23 20.98
CA LEU A 174 -12.05 -1.99 19.74
C LEU A 174 -11.45 -3.34 20.02
N GLU A 175 -12.20 -4.42 19.74
CA GLU A 175 -11.69 -5.79 19.75
C GLU A 175 -10.66 -6.00 18.64
N GLU A 176 -9.74 -6.91 18.85
CA GLU A 176 -8.62 -7.23 17.94
C GLU A 176 -7.66 -6.05 17.66
N ALA A 177 -7.73 -4.97 18.43
CA ALA A 177 -6.76 -3.90 18.35
C ALA A 177 -5.38 -4.39 18.86
N LEU A 178 -4.34 -4.08 18.12
CA LEU A 178 -2.96 -4.27 18.57
C LEU A 178 -2.58 -3.11 19.49
N VAL A 179 -2.30 -3.41 20.74
CA VAL A 179 -1.75 -2.46 21.72
C VAL A 179 -0.26 -2.68 21.85
N THR A 180 0.50 -1.60 21.76
CA THR A 180 1.96 -1.64 21.90
C THR A 180 2.38 -0.64 22.98
N LEU A 181 3.12 -1.12 23.97
CA LEU A 181 3.77 -0.31 24.98
C LEU A 181 5.22 -0.06 24.58
N SER A 182 5.60 1.19 24.46
CA SER A 182 6.98 1.57 24.14
C SER A 182 7.51 2.64 25.07
N VAL A 183 8.82 2.64 25.31
CA VAL A 183 9.56 3.65 26.08
C VAL A 183 10.81 4.04 25.30
N ASP A 184 11.00 5.32 25.08
CA ASP A 184 12.15 5.87 24.32
C ASP A 184 12.37 5.21 22.95
N GLY A 185 11.28 4.79 22.29
CA GLY A 185 11.31 4.14 20.98
C GLY A 185 11.53 2.61 21.02
N GLU A 186 11.77 2.04 22.19
CA GLU A 186 11.85 0.58 22.37
C GLU A 186 10.48 0.00 22.72
N ILE A 187 10.09 -1.10 22.02
CA ILE A 187 8.86 -1.82 22.30
C ILE A 187 9.10 -2.75 23.50
N LEU A 188 8.34 -2.54 24.59
CA LEU A 188 8.40 -3.37 25.80
C LEU A 188 7.42 -4.54 25.74
N ALA A 189 6.24 -4.33 25.17
CA ALA A 189 5.21 -5.35 25.04
C ALA A 189 4.27 -5.01 23.87
N SER A 190 3.69 -6.04 23.27
CA SER A 190 2.60 -5.93 22.30
C SER A 190 1.60 -7.05 22.53
N GLU A 191 0.33 -6.69 22.61
CA GLU A 191 -0.78 -7.64 22.84
C GLU A 191 -1.96 -7.28 21.96
N ILE A 192 -2.72 -8.29 21.56
CA ILE A 192 -4.00 -8.10 20.85
C ILE A 192 -5.11 -8.14 21.89
N ILE A 193 -5.98 -7.13 21.85
CA ILE A 193 -7.16 -7.07 22.72
C ILE A 193 -8.11 -8.20 22.36
N SER A 194 -8.32 -9.12 23.31
CA SER A 194 -9.21 -10.27 23.12
C SER A 194 -10.64 -10.03 23.57
N GLN A 195 -10.86 -9.03 24.44
CA GLN A 195 -12.17 -8.53 24.88
C GLN A 195 -12.02 -7.06 25.25
N GLY A 196 -12.85 -6.20 24.67
CA GLY A 196 -12.94 -4.79 25.02
C GLY A 196 -13.88 -4.52 26.19
#